data_fc7aae2e9ce5166251628bc096cffcb9
#
_entry.id   fc7aae2e9ce5166251628bc096cffcb9
#
_cell.length_a   1.000
_cell.length_b   1.000
_cell.length_c   1.000
_cell.angle_alpha   90.00
_cell.angle_beta   90.00
_cell.angle_gamma   90.00
#
_symmetry.space_group_name_H-M   'P 1'
#
loop_
_entity.id
_entity.type
_entity.pdbx_description
1 polymer ?
#
loop_
_entity_poly.entity_id
_entity_poly.type
_entity_poly.pdbx_seq_one_letter_code
_entity_poly.pdbx_strand_id
1 'polypeptide(L)'
;MLIIGLTGSIATGKSTVSSILSSPPYSLPIIDADILARKVVEPGTAGYKAIVNYFGPSTPDLLLEDTPNPSPNGKPLNRPALGRRVFGDTEERKRDRQVLNGIIHPAVRWEVYKSLIYHYLRGQWAIVLDVPLLFESGMDLICGTVIVVGVHDPAVQMARLRARDAHLTAEDAENRVRSQGDVRTKAAQAEFRGTVTARGVVVWNDADKVQLEAAVKGAMASIAASSPRWWAWALLIAPPAGMGVAAWNLVVNFATQKGWEKRKREEKARL
;
A
#
# COMPACT_ATOMS: atom_id res chain seq x y z
N MET A 1 3.09 -16.23 10.62
CA MET A 1 2.87 -14.77 10.70
C MET A 1 1.80 -14.38 9.68
N LEU A 2 0.78 -13.64 10.10
CA LEU A 2 -0.25 -13.10 9.22
C LEU A 2 0.23 -11.79 8.58
N ILE A 3 0.03 -11.62 7.28
CA ILE A 3 0.25 -10.34 6.58
C ILE A 3 -1.10 -9.69 6.35
N ILE A 4 -1.33 -8.55 6.99
CA ILE A 4 -2.54 -7.74 6.88
C ILE A 4 -2.25 -6.61 5.89
N GLY A 5 -2.82 -6.67 4.69
CA GLY A 5 -2.76 -5.55 3.73
C GLY A 5 -3.69 -4.44 4.18
N LEU A 6 -3.19 -3.23 4.30
CA LEU A 6 -3.99 -2.04 4.61
C LEU A 6 -4.02 -1.13 3.38
N THR A 7 -5.21 -0.84 2.89
CA THR A 7 -5.41 0.04 1.74
C THR A 7 -6.62 0.94 1.93
N GLY A 8 -6.76 1.92 1.09
CA GLY A 8 -7.85 2.90 1.11
C GLY A 8 -7.51 4.07 0.19
N SER A 9 -8.51 4.83 -0.22
CA SER A 9 -8.30 6.04 -1.01
C SER A 9 -7.77 7.20 -0.14
N ILE A 10 -7.33 8.26 -0.80
CA ILE A 10 -6.86 9.47 -0.11
C ILE A 10 -7.94 10.03 0.82
N ALA A 11 -7.55 10.54 1.99
CA ALA A 11 -8.42 11.14 3.00
C ALA A 11 -9.53 10.24 3.59
N THR A 12 -9.47 8.91 3.41
CA THR A 12 -10.41 7.96 4.06
C THR A 12 -10.06 7.65 5.53
N GLY A 13 -8.90 8.08 6.02
CA GLY A 13 -8.44 7.80 7.38
C GLY A 13 -7.52 6.58 7.51
N LYS A 14 -6.97 6.08 6.39
CA LYS A 14 -6.02 4.95 6.38
C LYS A 14 -4.85 5.14 7.37
N SER A 15 -4.25 6.32 7.41
CA SER A 15 -3.15 6.63 8.34
C SER A 15 -3.58 6.63 9.80
N THR A 16 -4.83 6.99 10.11
CA THR A 16 -5.39 6.86 11.46
C THR A 16 -5.54 5.39 11.85
N VAL A 17 -6.05 4.56 10.94
CA VAL A 17 -6.14 3.10 11.16
C VAL A 17 -4.75 2.49 11.32
N SER A 18 -3.77 2.88 10.50
CA SER A 18 -2.37 2.45 10.62
C SER A 18 -1.80 2.81 12.00
N SER A 19 -2.06 4.03 12.50
CA SER A 19 -1.65 4.48 13.83
C SER A 19 -2.32 3.67 14.96
N ILE A 20 -3.62 3.37 14.85
CA ILE A 20 -4.34 2.53 15.82
C ILE A 20 -3.72 1.13 15.87
N LEU A 21 -3.44 0.52 14.71
CA LEU A 21 -2.87 -0.82 14.63
C LEU A 21 -1.41 -0.89 15.14
N SER A 22 -0.64 0.19 15.02
CA SER A 22 0.73 0.26 15.56
C SER A 22 0.80 0.54 17.06
N SER A 23 -0.28 1.04 17.64
CA SER A 23 -0.39 1.39 19.06
C SER A 23 -0.99 0.26 19.90
N PRO A 24 -0.82 0.25 21.25
CA PRO A 24 -1.55 -0.66 22.13
C PRO A 24 -3.07 -0.56 21.92
N PRO A 25 -3.80 -1.66 21.99
CA PRO A 25 -3.38 -3.00 22.43
C PRO A 25 -2.80 -3.88 21.32
N TYR A 26 -2.75 -3.44 20.05
CA TYR A 26 -2.33 -4.26 18.91
C TYR A 26 -0.82 -4.31 18.75
N SER A 27 -0.15 -3.16 18.78
CA SER A 27 1.31 -3.00 18.65
C SER A 27 1.89 -3.76 17.46
N LEU A 28 1.20 -3.71 16.30
CA LEU A 28 1.62 -4.40 15.10
C LEU A 28 2.71 -3.61 14.37
N PRO A 29 3.76 -4.26 13.87
CA PRO A 29 4.70 -3.63 12.97
C PRO A 29 4.01 -3.17 11.68
N ILE A 30 4.33 -1.95 11.25
CA ILE A 30 3.82 -1.37 10.01
C ILE A 30 4.95 -1.33 8.96
N ILE A 31 4.71 -1.91 7.80
CA ILE A 31 5.56 -1.79 6.61
C ILE A 31 4.86 -0.82 5.66
N ASP A 32 5.31 0.42 5.63
CA ASP A 32 4.76 1.46 4.76
C ASP A 32 5.52 1.47 3.43
N ALA A 33 4.81 1.14 2.34
CA ALA A 33 5.40 1.07 1.01
C ALA A 33 5.81 2.44 0.46
N ASP A 34 5.15 3.52 0.87
CA ASP A 34 5.51 4.88 0.45
C ASP A 34 6.81 5.33 1.12
N ILE A 35 7.02 4.97 2.39
CA ILE A 35 8.30 5.18 3.08
C ILE A 35 9.40 4.37 2.39
N LEU A 36 9.14 3.10 2.09
CA LEU A 36 10.11 2.26 1.39
C LEU A 36 10.43 2.79 -0.01
N ALA A 37 9.43 3.26 -0.77
CA ALA A 37 9.63 3.86 -2.08
C ALA A 37 10.54 5.11 -2.04
N ARG A 38 10.49 5.85 -0.93
CA ARG A 38 11.42 6.97 -0.70
C ARG A 38 12.82 6.49 -0.36
N LYS A 39 12.94 5.45 0.46
CA LYS A 39 14.21 4.89 0.92
C LYS A 39 15.02 4.24 -0.20
N VAL A 40 14.38 3.49 -1.10
CA VAL A 40 15.07 2.78 -2.19
C VAL A 40 15.68 3.70 -3.24
N VAL A 41 15.37 5.00 -3.20
CA VAL A 41 15.94 6.02 -4.09
C VAL A 41 16.81 7.05 -3.34
N GLU A 42 17.18 6.79 -2.10
CA GLU A 42 18.14 7.61 -1.36
C GLU A 42 19.53 7.49 -1.92
N PRO A 43 20.37 8.55 -1.82
CA PRO A 43 21.74 8.53 -2.28
C PRO A 43 22.51 7.29 -1.81
N GLY A 44 23.22 6.63 -2.75
CA GLY A 44 23.98 5.42 -2.49
C GLY A 44 23.24 4.11 -2.79
N THR A 45 21.91 4.12 -2.91
CA THR A 45 21.13 2.92 -3.25
C THR A 45 21.25 2.55 -4.73
N ALA A 46 20.96 1.29 -5.07
CA ALA A 46 20.93 0.84 -6.47
C ALA A 46 19.84 1.58 -7.27
N GLY A 47 18.66 1.83 -6.66
CA GLY A 47 17.59 2.58 -7.29
C GLY A 47 17.99 4.02 -7.61
N TYR A 48 18.66 4.70 -6.68
CA TYR A 48 19.21 6.03 -6.91
C TYR A 48 20.18 6.04 -8.10
N LYS A 49 21.16 5.12 -8.12
CA LYS A 49 22.14 5.03 -9.21
C LYS A 49 21.46 4.80 -10.55
N ALA A 50 20.47 3.92 -10.62
CA ALA A 50 19.74 3.65 -11.85
C ALA A 50 18.96 4.89 -12.34
N ILE A 51 18.31 5.64 -11.41
CA ILE A 51 17.60 6.88 -11.74
C ILE A 51 18.57 7.94 -12.26
N VAL A 52 19.70 8.17 -11.59
CA VAL A 52 20.70 9.15 -12.02
C VAL A 52 21.29 8.79 -13.38
N ASN A 53 21.57 7.52 -13.64
CA ASN A 53 22.11 7.07 -14.92
C ASN A 53 21.12 7.28 -16.08
N TYR A 54 19.82 7.03 -15.87
CA TYR A 54 18.83 7.16 -16.94
C TYR A 54 18.35 8.59 -17.13
N PHE A 55 18.01 9.28 -16.05
CA PHE A 55 17.40 10.62 -16.12
C PHE A 55 18.42 11.77 -16.09
N GLY A 56 19.62 11.56 -15.53
CA GLY A 56 20.65 12.60 -15.38
C GLY A 56 21.01 13.31 -16.69
N PRO A 57 21.29 12.59 -17.79
CA PRO A 57 21.66 13.23 -19.06
C PRO A 57 20.57 14.15 -19.64
N SER A 58 19.30 13.88 -19.36
CA SER A 58 18.15 14.62 -19.91
C SER A 58 17.47 15.57 -18.90
N THR A 59 17.95 15.61 -17.64
CA THR A 59 17.37 16.43 -16.57
C THR A 59 18.47 17.08 -15.76
N PRO A 60 18.99 18.25 -16.20
CA PRO A 60 20.14 18.90 -15.56
C PRO A 60 19.92 19.24 -14.09
N ASP A 61 18.67 19.51 -13.69
CA ASP A 61 18.25 19.82 -12.32
C ASP A 61 17.78 18.59 -11.53
N LEU A 62 18.14 17.37 -11.95
CA LEU A 62 17.74 16.12 -11.29
C LEU A 62 18.26 16.00 -9.85
N LEU A 63 19.40 16.60 -9.56
CA LEU A 63 20.04 16.56 -8.25
C LEU A 63 19.99 17.92 -7.57
N LEU A 64 19.73 17.92 -6.27
CA LEU A 64 19.75 19.16 -5.47
C LEU A 64 21.19 19.59 -5.22
N GLU A 65 21.54 20.83 -5.56
CA GLU A 65 22.90 21.36 -5.36
C GLU A 65 23.15 21.81 -3.92
N ASP A 66 22.17 22.51 -3.34
CA ASP A 66 22.28 23.08 -2.00
C ASP A 66 21.47 22.22 -0.99
N THR A 67 22.14 21.27 -0.37
CA THR A 67 21.57 20.54 0.77
C THR A 67 22.32 20.89 2.06
N PRO A 68 21.61 21.27 3.12
CA PRO A 68 22.24 21.63 4.41
C PRO A 68 23.10 20.50 5.02
N ASN A 69 22.80 19.24 4.67
CA ASN A 69 23.53 18.05 5.07
C ASN A 69 23.76 17.14 3.85
N PRO A 70 24.85 17.36 3.11
CA PRO A 70 25.17 16.50 1.97
C PRO A 70 25.46 15.06 2.45
N SER A 71 24.74 14.09 1.90
CA SER A 71 25.04 12.69 2.16
C SER A 71 26.42 12.34 1.57
N PRO A 72 27.27 11.58 2.27
CA PRO A 72 28.54 11.10 1.73
C PRO A 72 28.35 10.24 0.46
N ASN A 73 27.16 9.74 0.23
CA ASN A 73 26.82 8.84 -0.87
C ASN A 73 26.23 9.57 -2.10
N GLY A 74 26.22 10.90 -2.13
CA GLY A 74 25.75 11.70 -3.25
C GLY A 74 24.68 12.74 -2.91
N LYS A 75 24.35 13.58 -3.89
CA LYS A 75 23.33 14.62 -3.78
C LYS A 75 21.93 14.01 -3.83
N PRO A 76 20.94 14.47 -3.01
CA PRO A 76 19.58 13.99 -3.07
C PRO A 76 18.90 14.26 -4.42
N LEU A 77 17.94 13.41 -4.80
CA LEU A 77 17.10 13.62 -5.98
C LEU A 77 16.17 14.83 -5.80
N ASN A 78 16.14 15.68 -6.81
CA ASN A 78 15.12 16.72 -6.96
C ASN A 78 13.81 16.07 -7.42
N ARG A 79 12.96 15.67 -6.46
CA ARG A 79 11.69 14.98 -6.74
C ARG A 79 10.73 15.80 -7.60
N PRO A 80 10.58 17.15 -7.43
CA PRO A 80 9.84 17.99 -8.36
C PRO A 80 10.35 17.91 -9.81
N ALA A 81 11.67 17.94 -10.03
CA ALA A 81 12.25 17.83 -11.37
C ALA A 81 11.96 16.47 -12.00
N LEU A 82 12.18 15.39 -11.25
CA LEU A 82 11.83 14.03 -11.70
C LEU A 82 10.32 13.91 -11.96
N GLY A 83 9.48 14.52 -11.13
CA GLY A 83 8.03 14.54 -11.30
C GLY A 83 7.62 15.21 -12.62
N ARG A 84 8.17 16.38 -12.94
CA ARG A 84 7.91 17.07 -14.22
C ARG A 84 8.25 16.19 -15.43
N ARG A 85 9.27 15.32 -15.30
CA ARG A 85 9.71 14.42 -16.37
C ARG A 85 8.76 13.23 -16.58
N VAL A 86 8.16 12.70 -15.52
CA VAL A 86 7.38 11.43 -15.56
C VAL A 86 5.87 11.63 -15.52
N PHE A 87 5.37 12.80 -15.05
CA PHE A 87 3.94 13.07 -15.00
C PHE A 87 3.45 13.83 -16.23
N GLY A 88 2.33 13.39 -16.79
CA GLY A 88 1.66 13.95 -17.97
C GLY A 88 1.31 12.87 -18.97
N ASP A 89 0.64 13.30 -20.07
CA ASP A 89 0.01 12.39 -21.03
C ASP A 89 0.80 12.15 -22.31
N THR A 90 1.98 12.80 -22.46
CA THR A 90 2.84 12.59 -23.62
C THR A 90 3.44 11.17 -23.62
N GLU A 91 3.67 10.60 -24.79
CA GLU A 91 4.25 9.25 -24.92
C GLU A 91 5.66 9.16 -24.30
N GLU A 92 6.43 10.24 -24.35
CA GLU A 92 7.74 10.32 -23.72
C GLU A 92 7.62 10.19 -22.19
N ARG A 93 6.71 10.96 -21.56
CA ARG A 93 6.48 10.91 -20.11
C ARG A 93 5.91 9.56 -19.66
N LYS A 94 5.07 8.94 -20.47
CA LYS A 94 4.57 7.58 -20.20
C LYS A 94 5.70 6.56 -20.20
N ARG A 95 6.63 6.64 -21.18
CA ARG A 95 7.82 5.80 -21.24
C ARG A 95 8.74 6.01 -20.04
N ASP A 96 9.03 7.27 -19.71
CA ASP A 96 9.85 7.62 -18.57
C ASP A 96 9.25 7.15 -17.25
N ARG A 97 7.94 7.27 -17.09
CA ARG A 97 7.21 6.72 -15.95
C ARG A 97 7.31 5.19 -15.87
N GLN A 98 7.25 4.49 -17.00
CA GLN A 98 7.43 3.04 -17.03
C GLN A 98 8.85 2.64 -16.59
N VAL A 99 9.86 3.36 -17.06
CA VAL A 99 11.27 3.13 -16.63
C VAL A 99 11.41 3.39 -15.13
N LEU A 100 10.92 4.51 -14.64
CA LEU A 100 10.97 4.84 -13.21
C LEU A 100 10.30 3.77 -12.35
N ASN A 101 9.10 3.33 -12.76
CA ASN A 101 8.37 2.27 -12.09
C ASN A 101 9.14 0.93 -12.15
N GLY A 102 9.78 0.63 -13.28
CA GLY A 102 10.64 -0.54 -13.46
C GLY A 102 11.84 -0.56 -12.52
N ILE A 103 12.34 0.61 -12.10
CA ILE A 103 13.43 0.75 -11.11
C ILE A 103 12.87 0.63 -9.68
N ILE A 104 11.82 1.37 -9.37
CA ILE A 104 11.33 1.51 -7.99
C ILE A 104 10.58 0.26 -7.52
N HIS A 105 9.66 -0.30 -8.32
CA HIS A 105 8.79 -1.38 -7.86
C HIS A 105 9.55 -2.64 -7.43
N PRO A 106 10.55 -3.15 -8.18
CA PRO A 106 11.33 -4.30 -7.73
C PRO A 106 12.12 -4.02 -6.45
N ALA A 107 12.69 -2.81 -6.34
CA ALA A 107 13.45 -2.41 -5.17
C ALA A 107 12.55 -2.32 -3.91
N VAL A 108 11.35 -1.75 -4.02
CA VAL A 108 10.38 -1.71 -2.92
C VAL A 108 9.93 -3.12 -2.52
N ARG A 109 9.59 -3.98 -3.50
CA ARG A 109 9.22 -5.37 -3.21
C ARG A 109 10.31 -6.11 -2.45
N TRP A 110 11.56 -5.90 -2.84
CA TRP A 110 12.69 -6.52 -2.14
C TRP A 110 12.80 -6.05 -0.69
N GLU A 111 12.67 -4.74 -0.42
CA GLU A 111 12.65 -4.19 0.94
C GLU A 111 11.46 -4.73 1.76
N VAL A 112 10.29 -4.84 1.14
CA VAL A 112 9.12 -5.47 1.78
C VAL A 112 9.44 -6.90 2.17
N TYR A 113 9.96 -7.73 1.27
CA TYR A 113 10.28 -9.13 1.57
C TYR A 113 11.33 -9.26 2.69
N LYS A 114 12.36 -8.43 2.68
CA LYS A 114 13.34 -8.38 3.79
C LYS A 114 12.68 -8.06 5.12
N SER A 115 11.78 -7.07 5.14
CA SER A 115 11.05 -6.70 6.34
C SER A 115 10.11 -7.80 6.81
N LEU A 116 9.44 -8.50 5.89
CA LEU A 116 8.58 -9.65 6.19
C LEU A 116 9.38 -10.77 6.86
N ILE A 117 10.53 -11.14 6.30
CA ILE A 117 11.41 -12.17 6.86
C ILE A 117 11.91 -11.76 8.23
N TYR A 118 12.34 -10.52 8.40
CA TYR A 118 12.79 -9.98 9.67
C TYR A 118 11.74 -10.13 10.78
N HIS A 119 10.50 -9.71 10.50
CA HIS A 119 9.41 -9.79 11.48
C HIS A 119 8.94 -11.23 11.71
N TYR A 120 8.97 -12.09 10.68
CA TYR A 120 8.69 -13.52 10.82
C TYR A 120 9.67 -14.19 11.79
N LEU A 121 10.97 -13.96 11.61
CA LEU A 121 12.01 -14.51 12.49
C LEU A 121 11.95 -13.99 13.92
N ARG A 122 11.35 -12.79 14.13
CA ARG A 122 11.08 -12.24 15.47
C ARG A 122 9.81 -12.79 16.12
N GLY A 123 9.13 -13.73 15.49
CA GLY A 123 7.94 -14.35 16.05
C GLY A 123 6.71 -13.43 16.08
N GLN A 124 6.67 -12.39 15.25
CA GLN A 124 5.48 -11.55 15.15
C GLN A 124 4.30 -12.36 14.65
N TRP A 125 3.15 -12.27 15.33
CA TRP A 125 1.95 -13.02 14.93
C TRP A 125 1.31 -12.43 13.68
N ALA A 126 1.35 -11.11 13.53
CA ALA A 126 0.86 -10.37 12.38
C ALA A 126 1.69 -9.12 12.13
N ILE A 127 1.67 -8.64 10.91
CA ILE A 127 2.21 -7.36 10.48
C ILE A 127 1.21 -6.64 9.56
N VAL A 128 1.30 -5.33 9.47
CA VAL A 128 0.52 -4.51 8.54
C VAL A 128 1.41 -4.08 7.38
N LEU A 129 0.96 -4.39 6.16
CA LEU A 129 1.55 -3.90 4.92
C LEU A 129 0.69 -2.74 4.41
N ASP A 130 1.14 -1.52 4.63
CA ASP A 130 0.42 -0.30 4.29
C ASP A 130 0.75 0.13 2.86
N VAL A 131 -0.20 -0.07 1.93
CA VAL A 131 -0.04 0.24 0.50
C VAL A 131 -1.31 0.88 -0.05
N PRO A 132 -1.30 2.16 -0.46
CA PRO A 132 -2.49 2.81 -1.03
C PRO A 132 -3.03 2.13 -2.29
N LEU A 133 -2.14 1.64 -3.14
CA LEU A 133 -2.45 0.92 -4.39
C LEU A 133 -2.18 -0.59 -4.25
N LEU A 134 -2.71 -1.19 -3.17
CA LEU A 134 -2.43 -2.59 -2.81
C LEU A 134 -2.87 -3.57 -3.90
N PHE A 135 -4.08 -3.44 -4.40
CA PHE A 135 -4.65 -4.30 -5.43
C PHE A 135 -3.99 -4.06 -6.79
N GLU A 136 -3.76 -2.80 -7.13
CA GLU A 136 -3.19 -2.38 -8.41
C GLU A 136 -1.73 -2.82 -8.56
N SER A 137 -0.99 -2.86 -7.45
CA SER A 137 0.40 -3.33 -7.42
C SER A 137 0.54 -4.86 -7.34
N GLY A 138 -0.56 -5.58 -7.11
CA GLY A 138 -0.58 -7.02 -6.89
C GLY A 138 0.04 -7.45 -5.54
N MET A 139 0.25 -6.50 -4.62
CA MET A 139 0.79 -6.82 -3.30
C MET A 139 -0.24 -7.46 -2.36
N ASP A 140 -1.53 -7.39 -2.71
CA ASP A 140 -2.60 -8.12 -2.03
C ASP A 140 -2.43 -9.65 -2.13
N LEU A 141 -1.72 -10.15 -3.14
CA LEU A 141 -1.47 -11.58 -3.33
C LEU A 141 -0.72 -12.22 -2.17
N ILE A 142 0.17 -11.49 -1.50
CA ILE A 142 0.91 -12.00 -0.35
C ILE A 142 0.16 -11.79 0.97
N CYS A 143 -0.97 -11.08 0.98
CA CYS A 143 -1.74 -10.78 2.19
C CYS A 143 -2.72 -11.90 2.52
N GLY A 144 -2.68 -12.39 3.76
CA GLY A 144 -3.68 -13.32 4.27
C GLY A 144 -5.04 -12.65 4.50
N THR A 145 -5.00 -11.38 4.89
CA THR A 145 -6.17 -10.51 5.09
C THR A 145 -5.92 -9.15 4.45
N VAL A 146 -6.96 -8.53 3.91
CA VAL A 146 -6.91 -7.13 3.42
C VAL A 146 -7.94 -6.31 4.16
N ILE A 147 -7.51 -5.19 4.75
CA ILE A 147 -8.38 -4.17 5.35
C ILE A 147 -8.46 -3.00 4.36
N VAL A 148 -9.68 -2.68 3.93
CA VAL A 148 -9.96 -1.49 3.11
C VAL A 148 -10.60 -0.44 4.01
N VAL A 149 -9.97 0.75 4.08
CA VAL A 149 -10.55 1.89 4.79
C VAL A 149 -11.28 2.77 3.80
N GLY A 150 -12.56 2.96 4.00
CA GLY A 150 -13.45 3.69 3.11
C GLY A 150 -14.25 4.78 3.80
N VAL A 151 -14.87 5.61 2.97
CA VAL A 151 -15.91 6.59 3.34
C VAL A 151 -17.03 6.43 2.32
N HIS A 152 -18.28 6.36 2.78
CA HIS A 152 -19.43 6.18 1.89
C HIS A 152 -19.71 7.43 1.05
N ASP A 153 -19.59 8.61 1.66
CA ASP A 153 -19.90 9.88 1.01
C ASP A 153 -18.62 10.52 0.42
N PRO A 154 -18.53 10.63 -0.91
CA PRO A 154 -17.42 11.33 -1.55
C PRO A 154 -17.27 12.80 -1.10
N ALA A 155 -18.37 13.45 -0.68
CA ALA A 155 -18.30 14.83 -0.20
C ALA A 155 -17.52 14.93 1.13
N VAL A 156 -17.71 13.96 2.03
CA VAL A 156 -16.95 13.87 3.29
C VAL A 156 -15.46 13.63 2.98
N GLN A 157 -15.15 12.75 2.04
CA GLN A 157 -13.78 12.51 1.60
C GLN A 157 -13.13 13.77 1.06
N MET A 158 -13.82 14.50 0.18
CA MET A 158 -13.34 15.74 -0.41
C MET A 158 -13.15 16.85 0.64
N ALA A 159 -14.09 17.00 1.58
CA ALA A 159 -13.98 17.96 2.67
C ALA A 159 -12.74 17.67 3.55
N ARG A 160 -12.50 16.40 3.90
CA ARG A 160 -11.31 16.00 4.66
C ARG A 160 -10.01 16.24 3.90
N LEU A 161 -9.99 15.99 2.59
CA LEU A 161 -8.81 16.24 1.75
C LEU A 161 -8.46 17.71 1.71
N ARG A 162 -9.46 18.59 1.50
CA ARG A 162 -9.25 20.04 1.47
C ARG A 162 -8.82 20.60 2.83
N ALA A 163 -9.40 20.09 3.92
CA ALA A 163 -9.00 20.50 5.27
C ALA A 163 -7.55 20.13 5.59
N ARG A 164 -7.08 18.98 5.08
CA ARG A 164 -5.69 18.53 5.27
C ARG A 164 -4.71 19.28 4.39
N ASP A 165 -5.04 19.49 3.13
CA ASP A 165 -4.18 20.05 2.09
C ASP A 165 -4.80 21.35 1.56
N ALA A 166 -4.88 22.41 2.40
CA ALA A 166 -5.56 23.68 2.11
C ALA A 166 -5.01 24.44 0.89
N HIS A 167 -3.81 24.09 0.42
CA HIS A 167 -3.19 24.68 -0.77
C HIS A 167 -3.67 24.06 -2.09
N LEU A 168 -4.45 22.98 -2.05
CA LEU A 168 -4.94 22.32 -3.26
C LEU A 168 -6.13 23.07 -3.86
N THR A 169 -6.11 23.23 -5.19
CA THR A 169 -7.31 23.62 -5.93
C THR A 169 -8.38 22.52 -5.88
N ALA A 170 -9.63 22.88 -6.19
CA ALA A 170 -10.71 21.89 -6.26
C ALA A 170 -10.42 20.81 -7.31
N GLU A 171 -9.88 21.22 -8.45
CA GLU A 171 -9.52 20.34 -9.56
C GLU A 171 -8.37 19.39 -9.19
N ASP A 172 -7.32 19.89 -8.53
CA ASP A 172 -6.21 19.06 -8.07
C ASP A 172 -6.67 18.02 -7.04
N ALA A 173 -7.57 18.41 -6.13
CA ALA A 173 -8.13 17.49 -5.13
C ALA A 173 -8.94 16.37 -5.82
N GLU A 174 -9.77 16.71 -6.81
CA GLU A 174 -10.55 15.75 -7.58
C GLU A 174 -9.65 14.80 -8.39
N ASN A 175 -8.63 15.32 -9.06
CA ASN A 175 -7.66 14.53 -9.81
C ASN A 175 -6.90 13.55 -8.89
N ARG A 176 -6.56 13.96 -7.67
CA ARG A 176 -5.91 13.07 -6.68
C ARG A 176 -6.84 11.95 -6.21
N VAL A 177 -8.12 12.25 -5.97
CA VAL A 177 -9.10 11.20 -5.61
C VAL A 177 -9.27 10.22 -6.77
N ARG A 178 -9.44 10.72 -8.01
CA ARG A 178 -9.59 9.87 -9.20
C ARG A 178 -8.38 8.96 -9.46
N SER A 179 -7.16 9.47 -9.20
CA SER A 179 -5.93 8.72 -9.46
C SER A 179 -5.75 7.47 -8.58
N GLN A 180 -6.38 7.43 -7.40
CA GLN A 180 -6.29 6.29 -6.47
C GLN A 180 -7.41 5.26 -6.63
N GLY A 181 -8.28 5.45 -7.63
CA GLY A 181 -9.41 4.57 -7.89
C GLY A 181 -10.55 4.75 -6.88
N ASP A 182 -11.72 4.24 -7.26
CA ASP A 182 -12.92 4.31 -6.44
C ASP A 182 -12.80 3.40 -5.21
N VAL A 183 -13.01 3.98 -4.03
CA VAL A 183 -12.99 3.26 -2.75
C VAL A 183 -14.06 2.16 -2.68
N ARG A 184 -15.21 2.37 -3.32
CA ARG A 184 -16.29 1.36 -3.39
C ARG A 184 -15.85 0.13 -4.16
N THR A 185 -15.10 0.33 -5.25
CA THR A 185 -14.50 -0.79 -6.00
C THR A 185 -13.50 -1.56 -5.14
N LYS A 186 -12.66 -0.88 -4.37
CA LYS A 186 -11.72 -1.55 -3.44
C LYS A 186 -12.45 -2.29 -2.33
N ALA A 187 -13.51 -1.71 -1.78
CA ALA A 187 -14.36 -2.35 -0.79
C ALA A 187 -15.00 -3.63 -1.35
N ALA A 188 -15.65 -3.55 -2.51
CA ALA A 188 -16.24 -4.71 -3.18
C ALA A 188 -15.20 -5.80 -3.51
N GLN A 189 -13.98 -5.42 -3.87
CA GLN A 189 -12.90 -6.38 -4.09
C GLN A 189 -12.44 -7.06 -2.79
N ALA A 190 -12.41 -6.33 -1.67
CA ALA A 190 -12.12 -6.91 -0.37
C ALA A 190 -13.25 -7.88 0.07
N GLU A 191 -14.50 -7.48 -0.08
CA GLU A 191 -15.65 -8.35 0.21
C GLU A 191 -15.65 -9.63 -0.62
N PHE A 192 -15.29 -9.53 -1.90
CA PHE A 192 -15.13 -10.69 -2.79
C PHE A 192 -14.04 -11.68 -2.31
N ARG A 193 -13.05 -11.23 -1.56
CA ARG A 193 -12.04 -12.11 -0.93
C ARG A 193 -12.61 -12.97 0.20
N GLY A 194 -13.75 -12.62 0.75
CA GLY A 194 -14.49 -13.35 1.79
C GLY A 194 -14.43 -12.66 3.15
N THR A 195 -15.59 -12.13 3.54
CA THR A 195 -15.78 -11.45 4.84
C THR A 195 -15.88 -12.44 5.99
N VAL A 196 -16.56 -13.57 5.79
CA VAL A 196 -16.74 -14.62 6.83
C VAL A 196 -15.40 -15.20 7.30
N THR A 197 -14.45 -15.36 6.38
CA THR A 197 -13.10 -15.86 6.67
C THR A 197 -12.11 -14.76 7.04
N ALA A 198 -12.59 -13.52 7.19
CA ALA A 198 -11.79 -12.32 7.42
C ALA A 198 -10.62 -12.12 6.42
N ARG A 199 -10.73 -12.68 5.20
CA ARG A 199 -9.75 -12.45 4.13
C ARG A 199 -9.88 -11.07 3.50
N GLY A 200 -11.08 -10.47 3.57
CA GLY A 200 -11.33 -9.09 3.19
C GLY A 200 -12.26 -8.45 4.21
N VAL A 201 -11.83 -7.34 4.77
CA VAL A 201 -12.55 -6.57 5.79
C VAL A 201 -12.65 -5.12 5.33
N VAL A 202 -13.83 -4.53 5.42
CA VAL A 202 -14.03 -3.12 5.11
C VAL A 202 -14.31 -2.35 6.40
N VAL A 203 -13.56 -1.28 6.60
CA VAL A 203 -13.71 -0.36 7.73
C VAL A 203 -14.21 0.97 7.18
N TRP A 204 -15.48 1.28 7.42
CA TRP A 204 -16.07 2.55 7.02
C TRP A 204 -15.81 3.62 8.07
N ASN A 205 -15.32 4.77 7.63
CA ASN A 205 -14.94 5.90 8.47
C ASN A 205 -15.79 7.13 8.14
N ASP A 206 -17.09 7.04 8.34
CA ASP A 206 -18.01 8.14 8.04
C ASP A 206 -18.23 9.08 9.22
N ALA A 207 -17.92 8.63 10.41
CA ALA A 207 -18.19 9.30 11.67
C ALA A 207 -16.91 9.81 12.37
N ASP A 208 -16.92 9.82 13.68
CA ASP A 208 -15.85 10.29 14.53
C ASP A 208 -14.74 9.23 14.76
N LYS A 209 -13.70 9.65 15.48
CA LYS A 209 -12.56 8.80 15.81
C LYS A 209 -12.94 7.62 16.72
N VAL A 210 -13.92 7.81 17.62
CA VAL A 210 -14.35 6.77 18.57
C VAL A 210 -15.02 5.62 17.82
N GLN A 211 -15.89 5.96 16.87
CA GLN A 211 -16.55 4.96 16.04
C GLN A 211 -15.55 4.24 15.11
N LEU A 212 -14.57 4.95 14.58
CA LEU A 212 -13.49 4.32 13.82
C LEU A 212 -12.70 3.32 14.67
N GLU A 213 -12.34 3.69 15.90
CA GLU A 213 -11.64 2.79 16.82
C GLU A 213 -12.48 1.54 17.13
N ALA A 214 -13.79 1.69 17.33
CA ALA A 214 -14.70 0.57 17.54
C ALA A 214 -14.78 -0.33 16.28
N ALA A 215 -14.86 0.24 15.09
CA ALA A 215 -14.85 -0.51 13.83
C ALA A 215 -13.54 -1.28 13.63
N VAL A 216 -12.40 -0.66 13.91
CA VAL A 216 -11.07 -1.32 13.86
C VAL A 216 -11.01 -2.45 14.89
N LYS A 217 -11.53 -2.25 16.09
CA LYS A 217 -11.59 -3.29 17.13
C LYS A 217 -12.41 -4.49 16.67
N GLY A 218 -13.57 -4.27 16.05
CA GLY A 218 -14.40 -5.34 15.47
C GLY A 218 -13.68 -6.09 14.35
N ALA A 219 -13.03 -5.35 13.44
CA ALA A 219 -12.24 -5.92 12.37
C ALA A 219 -11.10 -6.81 12.91
N MET A 220 -10.35 -6.32 13.88
CA MET A 220 -9.24 -7.06 14.48
C MET A 220 -9.70 -8.29 15.29
N ALA A 221 -10.88 -8.22 15.93
CA ALA A 221 -11.48 -9.38 16.60
C ALA A 221 -11.80 -10.49 15.59
N SER A 222 -12.41 -10.16 14.46
CA SER A 222 -12.72 -11.11 13.37
C SER A 222 -11.45 -11.72 12.77
N ILE A 223 -10.41 -10.90 12.55
CA ILE A 223 -9.12 -11.36 12.04
C ILE A 223 -8.44 -12.31 13.03
N ALA A 224 -8.42 -11.95 14.32
CA ALA A 224 -7.82 -12.80 15.35
C ALA A 224 -8.56 -14.13 15.55
N ALA A 225 -9.89 -14.15 15.37
CA ALA A 225 -10.69 -15.38 15.40
C ALA A 225 -10.36 -16.31 14.21
N SER A 226 -10.16 -15.73 13.01
CA SER A 226 -9.82 -16.51 11.81
C SER A 226 -8.33 -16.91 11.74
N SER A 227 -7.45 -16.17 12.42
CA SER A 227 -6.01 -16.41 12.41
C SER A 227 -5.43 -16.25 13.83
N PRO A 228 -5.60 -17.25 14.70
CA PRO A 228 -5.20 -17.13 16.10
C PRO A 228 -3.68 -17.03 16.25
N ARG A 229 -3.23 -16.33 17.29
CA ARG A 229 -1.81 -16.06 17.55
C ARG A 229 -0.94 -17.30 17.66
N TRP A 230 -1.46 -18.37 18.26
CA TRP A 230 -0.73 -19.64 18.41
C TRP A 230 -0.35 -20.25 17.05
N TRP A 231 -1.18 -20.01 16.02
CA TRP A 231 -0.90 -20.50 14.66
C TRP A 231 0.38 -19.91 14.08
N ALA A 232 0.65 -18.62 14.35
CA ALA A 232 1.90 -18.00 13.92
C ALA A 232 3.13 -18.66 14.54
N TRP A 233 3.06 -19.06 15.82
CA TRP A 233 4.11 -19.81 16.50
C TRP A 233 4.28 -21.21 15.94
N ALA A 234 3.20 -21.91 15.68
CA ALA A 234 3.24 -23.24 15.04
C ALA A 234 3.95 -23.17 13.68
N LEU A 235 3.64 -22.18 12.85
CA LEU A 235 4.29 -21.98 11.54
C LEU A 235 5.76 -21.53 11.66
N LEU A 236 6.15 -20.86 12.74
CA LEU A 236 7.54 -20.49 12.99
C LEU A 236 8.39 -21.73 13.39
N ILE A 237 7.83 -22.61 14.22
CA ILE A 237 8.51 -23.84 14.66
C ILE A 237 8.61 -24.86 13.52
N ALA A 238 7.65 -24.86 12.60
CA ALA A 238 7.62 -25.76 11.44
C ALA A 238 7.73 -24.96 10.11
N PRO A 239 8.92 -24.45 9.72
CA PRO A 239 9.10 -23.63 8.53
C PRO A 239 8.58 -24.25 7.22
N PRO A 240 8.71 -25.57 6.96
CA PRO A 240 8.12 -26.17 5.77
C PRO A 240 6.59 -26.05 5.71
N ALA A 241 5.90 -26.19 6.85
CA ALA A 241 4.45 -25.95 6.93
C ALA A 241 4.12 -24.48 6.67
N GLY A 242 4.93 -23.55 7.19
CA GLY A 242 4.83 -22.11 6.92
C GLY A 242 4.94 -21.80 5.43
N MET A 243 5.88 -22.42 4.73
CA MET A 243 6.03 -22.28 3.27
C MET A 243 4.81 -22.86 2.53
N GLY A 244 4.30 -24.01 2.94
CA GLY A 244 3.09 -24.61 2.37
C GLY A 244 1.86 -23.72 2.52
N VAL A 245 1.65 -23.12 3.71
CA VAL A 245 0.56 -22.16 3.96
C VAL A 245 0.73 -20.89 3.13
N ALA A 246 1.95 -20.38 2.99
CA ALA A 246 2.22 -19.20 2.14
C ALA A 246 1.92 -19.48 0.67
N ALA A 247 2.36 -20.63 0.16
CA ALA A 247 2.07 -21.07 -1.21
C ALA A 247 0.57 -21.24 -1.44
N TRP A 248 -0.13 -21.90 -0.52
CA TRP A 248 -1.59 -22.04 -0.57
C TRP A 248 -2.31 -20.70 -0.60
N ASN A 249 -1.91 -19.75 0.27
CA ASN A 249 -2.47 -18.41 0.27
C ASN A 249 -2.25 -17.69 -1.06
N LEU A 250 -1.08 -17.81 -1.68
CA LEU A 250 -0.81 -17.26 -3.01
C LEU A 250 -1.76 -17.84 -4.07
N VAL A 251 -1.95 -19.15 -4.09
CA VAL A 251 -2.86 -19.82 -5.03
C VAL A 251 -4.30 -19.33 -4.85
N VAL A 252 -4.79 -19.31 -3.60
CA VAL A 252 -6.14 -18.82 -3.29
C VAL A 252 -6.32 -17.35 -3.67
N ASN A 253 -5.36 -16.49 -3.35
CA ASN A 253 -5.42 -15.07 -3.68
C ASN A 253 -5.40 -14.85 -5.19
N PHE A 254 -4.56 -15.58 -5.92
CA PHE A 254 -4.49 -15.51 -7.38
C PHE A 254 -5.80 -15.96 -8.04
N ALA A 255 -6.38 -17.07 -7.55
CA ALA A 255 -7.68 -17.54 -8.03
C ALA A 255 -8.79 -16.50 -7.76
N THR A 256 -8.78 -15.90 -6.56
CA THR A 256 -9.73 -14.85 -6.18
C THR A 256 -9.58 -13.61 -7.06
N GLN A 257 -8.34 -13.18 -7.33
CA GLN A 257 -8.07 -12.04 -8.23
C GLN A 257 -8.59 -12.31 -9.65
N LYS A 258 -8.31 -13.49 -10.21
CA LYS A 258 -8.84 -13.87 -11.53
C LYS A 258 -10.37 -13.92 -11.56
N GLY A 259 -10.99 -14.43 -10.50
CA GLY A 259 -12.45 -14.43 -10.35
C GLY A 259 -13.04 -13.02 -10.35
N TRP A 260 -12.39 -12.09 -9.61
CA TRP A 260 -12.77 -10.68 -9.58
C TRP A 260 -12.65 -10.01 -10.95
N GLU A 261 -11.54 -10.22 -11.64
CA GLU A 261 -11.33 -9.67 -12.99
C GLU A 261 -12.36 -10.19 -14.00
N LYS A 262 -12.71 -11.49 -13.93
CA LYS A 262 -13.75 -12.10 -14.76
C LYS A 262 -15.11 -11.43 -14.49
N ARG A 263 -15.50 -11.28 -13.22
CA ARG A 263 -16.73 -10.60 -12.83
C ARG A 263 -16.79 -9.16 -13.37
N LYS A 264 -15.71 -8.40 -13.22
CA LYS A 264 -15.63 -7.03 -13.78
C LYS A 264 -15.79 -6.97 -15.31
N ARG A 265 -15.23 -7.95 -16.03
CA ARG A 265 -15.40 -8.03 -17.50
C ARG A 265 -16.86 -8.33 -17.88
N GLU A 266 -17.50 -9.25 -17.15
CA GLU A 266 -18.90 -9.59 -17.35
C GLU A 266 -19.86 -8.41 -17.04
N GLU A 267 -19.60 -7.67 -15.97
CA GLU A 267 -20.35 -6.46 -15.63
C GLU A 267 -20.22 -5.38 -16.72
N LYS A 268 -18.98 -5.15 -17.23
CA LYS A 268 -18.75 -4.20 -18.33
C LYS A 268 -19.37 -4.63 -19.67
N ALA A 269 -19.54 -5.92 -19.92
CA ALA A 269 -20.15 -6.43 -21.13
C ALA A 269 -21.68 -6.36 -21.11
N ARG A 270 -22.29 -6.14 -19.95
CA ARG A 270 -23.75 -6.00 -19.76
C ARG A 270 -24.24 -4.54 -19.82
N LEU A 271 -23.31 -3.58 -19.72
CA LEU A 271 -23.56 -2.13 -19.84
C LEU A 271 -23.39 -1.65 -21.28
#